data_4be8312a2e03d411b3facc053fadeee2
#
_entry.id   4be8312a2e03d411b3facc053fadeee2
#
_cell.length_a   1.000
_cell.length_b   1.000
_cell.length_c   1.000
_cell.angle_alpha   90.00
_cell.angle_beta   90.00
_cell.angle_gamma   90.00
#
_symmetry.space_group_name_H-M   'P 1'
#
loop_
_entity.id
_entity.type
_entity.pdbx_description
1 polymer ?
#
loop_
_entity_poly.entity_id
_entity_poly.type
_entity_poly.pdbx_seq_one_letter_code
_entity_poly.pdbx_strand_id
1 'polypeptide(L)'
;MLPKLPQPVANYLAALKAKDTGVFVLCFTDDALVHDEGRDYRGLDAITAWKTETQTKYKYVIEPLDASVSGNSVKLRTRLTGAFPGSPADLDFKFILANDKIGSLEIG
;
A
#
# COMPACT_ATOMS: atom_id res chain seq x y z
N MET A 1 -13.02 -14.76 -5.16
CA MET A 1 -13.45 -13.36 -5.45
C MET A 1 -13.16 -12.49 -4.23
N LEU A 2 -12.58 -11.33 -4.45
CA LEU A 2 -12.31 -10.40 -3.36
C LEU A 2 -13.62 -9.73 -2.90
N PRO A 3 -13.77 -9.45 -1.60
CA PRO A 3 -14.86 -8.60 -1.15
C PRO A 3 -14.65 -7.18 -1.71
N LYS A 4 -15.71 -6.38 -1.70
CA LYS A 4 -15.60 -5.00 -2.14
C LYS A 4 -14.66 -4.25 -1.20
N LEU A 5 -13.58 -3.69 -1.75
CA LEU A 5 -12.61 -2.95 -0.97
C LEU A 5 -13.12 -1.53 -0.67
N PRO A 6 -12.81 -0.99 0.54
CA PRO A 6 -13.05 0.43 0.80
C PRO A 6 -12.36 1.31 -0.24
N GLN A 7 -12.98 2.44 -0.55
CA GLN A 7 -12.50 3.32 -1.61
C GLN A 7 -11.02 3.73 -1.46
N PRO A 8 -10.52 4.07 -0.24
CA PRO A 8 -9.09 4.43 -0.11
C PRO A 8 -8.15 3.30 -0.53
N VAL A 9 -8.50 2.05 -0.22
CA VAL A 9 -7.68 0.89 -0.60
C VAL A 9 -7.76 0.65 -2.11
N ALA A 10 -8.95 0.76 -2.69
CA ALA A 10 -9.13 0.64 -4.13
C ALA A 10 -8.34 1.72 -4.88
N ASN A 11 -8.36 2.95 -4.37
CA ASN A 11 -7.58 4.06 -4.93
C ASN A 11 -6.08 3.79 -4.85
N TYR A 12 -5.62 3.24 -3.74
CA TYR A 12 -4.23 2.84 -3.55
C TYR A 12 -3.77 1.87 -4.64
N LEU A 13 -4.55 0.80 -4.86
CA LEU A 13 -4.21 -0.21 -5.86
C LEU A 13 -4.24 0.37 -7.28
N ALA A 14 -5.22 1.21 -7.58
CA ALA A 14 -5.34 1.86 -8.89
C ALA A 14 -4.16 2.80 -9.16
N ALA A 15 -3.72 3.55 -8.15
CA ALA A 15 -2.57 4.45 -8.28
C ALA A 15 -1.27 3.68 -8.49
N LEU A 16 -1.11 2.53 -7.83
CA LEU A 16 0.04 1.66 -8.05
C LEU A 16 0.08 1.17 -9.50
N LYS A 17 -1.05 0.72 -10.01
CA LYS A 17 -1.15 0.21 -11.38
C LYS A 17 -0.88 1.30 -12.41
N ALA A 18 -1.35 2.52 -12.15
CA ALA A 18 -1.12 3.66 -13.02
C ALA A 18 0.29 4.24 -12.92
N LYS A 19 1.05 3.85 -11.88
CA LYS A 19 2.40 4.37 -11.60
C LYS A 19 2.41 5.89 -11.43
N ASP A 20 1.35 6.42 -10.85
CA ASP A 20 1.19 7.85 -10.62
C ASP A 20 1.43 8.17 -9.15
N THR A 21 2.63 8.64 -8.82
CA THR A 21 3.03 8.92 -7.44
C THR A 21 2.22 10.07 -6.85
N GLY A 22 1.85 11.07 -7.65
CA GLY A 22 1.02 12.19 -7.17
C GLY A 22 -0.36 11.73 -6.73
N VAL A 23 -1.01 10.87 -7.50
CA VAL A 23 -2.31 10.29 -7.14
C VAL A 23 -2.14 9.32 -5.97
N PHE A 24 -1.06 8.55 -5.97
CA PHE A 24 -0.78 7.58 -4.91
C PHE A 24 -0.72 8.26 -3.54
N VAL A 25 0.01 9.37 -3.43
CA VAL A 25 0.19 10.05 -2.15
C VAL A 25 -1.10 10.68 -1.63
N LEU A 26 -2.03 11.01 -2.52
CA LEU A 26 -3.33 11.57 -2.13
C LEU A 26 -4.25 10.53 -1.47
N CYS A 27 -3.90 9.24 -1.53
CA CYS A 27 -4.65 8.20 -0.84
C CYS A 27 -4.42 8.22 0.67
N PHE A 28 -3.43 8.97 1.16
CA PHE A 28 -3.02 9.00 2.57
C PHE A 28 -3.41 10.30 3.25
N THR A 29 -3.61 10.22 4.59
CA THR A 29 -3.76 11.43 5.40
C THR A 29 -2.41 12.16 5.48
N ASP A 30 -2.43 13.45 5.81
CA ASP A 30 -1.21 14.28 5.85
C ASP A 30 -0.16 13.75 6.84
N ASP A 31 -0.61 13.09 7.91
CA ASP A 31 0.25 12.55 8.97
C ASP A 31 0.34 11.02 8.93
N ALA A 32 -0.03 10.41 7.81
CA ALA A 32 -0.05 8.96 7.69
C ALA A 32 1.32 8.34 7.96
N LEU A 33 1.29 7.11 8.46
CA LEU A 33 2.48 6.33 8.76
C LEU A 33 2.51 5.06 7.91
N VAL A 34 3.61 4.83 7.22
CA VAL A 34 3.87 3.58 6.52
C VAL A 34 5.02 2.85 7.23
N HIS A 35 4.80 1.58 7.54
CA HIS A 35 5.83 0.71 8.10
C HIS A 35 6.16 -0.39 7.09
N ASP A 36 7.39 -0.42 6.61
CA ASP A 36 7.84 -1.38 5.61
C ASP A 36 9.33 -1.67 5.79
N GLU A 37 9.70 -2.94 5.69
CA GLU A 37 11.09 -3.40 5.79
C GLU A 37 11.77 -2.93 7.08
N GLY A 38 11.02 -2.90 8.19
CA GLY A 38 11.55 -2.50 9.49
C GLY A 38 11.76 -1.00 9.67
N ARG A 39 11.24 -0.17 8.76
CA ARG A 39 11.37 1.28 8.81
C ARG A 39 10.01 1.95 8.80
N ASP A 40 9.95 3.13 9.41
CA ASP A 40 8.74 3.96 9.44
C ASP A 40 8.91 5.18 8.54
N TYR A 41 7.86 5.49 7.79
CA TYR A 41 7.80 6.65 6.91
C TYR A 41 6.56 7.46 7.29
N ARG A 42 6.78 8.59 7.94
CA ARG A 42 5.68 9.44 8.41
C ARG A 42 5.54 10.68 7.57
N GLY A 43 4.30 10.95 7.15
CA GLY A 43 3.95 12.13 6.38
C GLY A 43 4.11 11.94 4.88
N LEU A 44 3.49 12.82 4.09
CA LEU A 44 3.40 12.64 2.65
C LEU A 44 4.75 12.70 1.94
N ASP A 45 5.67 13.54 2.41
CA ASP A 45 7.00 13.63 1.79
C ASP A 45 7.80 12.34 1.98
N ALA A 46 7.77 11.78 3.20
CA ALA A 46 8.45 10.52 3.47
C ALA A 46 7.82 9.36 2.70
N ILE A 47 6.50 9.35 2.60
CA ILE A 47 5.76 8.30 1.87
C ILE A 47 6.06 8.41 0.37
N THR A 48 6.13 9.61 -0.17
CA THR A 48 6.51 9.83 -1.57
C THR A 48 7.90 9.30 -1.86
N ALA A 49 8.87 9.59 -0.98
CA ALA A 49 10.24 9.10 -1.13
C ALA A 49 10.30 7.57 -1.05
N TRP A 50 9.59 6.98 -0.08
CA TRP A 50 9.49 5.54 0.06
C TRP A 50 8.93 4.89 -1.20
N LYS A 51 7.84 5.43 -1.74
CA LYS A 51 7.19 4.88 -2.93
C LYS A 51 8.09 4.97 -4.16
N THR A 52 8.73 6.11 -4.35
CA THR A 52 9.64 6.33 -5.48
C THR A 52 10.82 5.34 -5.42
N GLU A 53 11.41 5.17 -4.23
CA GLU A 53 12.53 4.26 -4.04
C GLU A 53 12.13 2.80 -4.29
N THR A 54 11.01 2.34 -3.71
CA THR A 54 10.59 0.94 -3.86
C THR A 54 10.22 0.61 -5.29
N GLN A 55 9.56 1.50 -6.01
CA GLN A 55 9.22 1.25 -7.42
C GLN A 55 10.45 1.22 -8.31
N THR A 56 11.41 2.12 -8.06
CA THR A 56 12.65 2.16 -8.82
C THR A 56 13.50 0.91 -8.55
N LYS A 57 13.61 0.52 -7.27
CA LYS A 57 14.46 -0.58 -6.85
C LYS A 57 13.89 -1.95 -7.22
N TYR A 58 12.59 -2.16 -7.00
CA TYR A 58 11.98 -3.49 -7.15
C TYR A 58 11.12 -3.65 -8.39
N LYS A 59 10.61 -2.57 -8.96
CA LYS A 59 9.75 -2.59 -10.15
C LYS A 59 8.66 -3.64 -10.03
N TYR A 60 7.97 -3.65 -8.88
CA TYR A 60 7.03 -4.71 -8.56
C TYR A 60 5.63 -4.47 -9.11
N VAL A 61 4.92 -5.58 -9.29
CA VAL A 61 3.48 -5.61 -9.59
C VAL A 61 2.80 -6.27 -8.40
N ILE A 62 1.65 -5.73 -8.01
CA ILE A 62 0.89 -6.23 -6.87
C ILE A 62 -0.38 -6.91 -7.36
N GLU A 63 -0.66 -8.11 -6.84
CA GLU A 63 -1.87 -8.86 -7.12
C GLU A 63 -2.62 -9.11 -5.81
N PRO A 64 -3.83 -8.55 -5.63
CA PRO A 64 -4.63 -8.86 -4.45
C PRO A 64 -5.10 -10.32 -4.50
N LEU A 65 -4.93 -11.06 -3.40
CA LEU A 65 -5.34 -12.45 -3.30
C LEU A 65 -6.57 -12.62 -2.43
N ASP A 66 -6.66 -11.88 -1.33
CA ASP A 66 -7.75 -11.99 -0.37
C ASP A 66 -7.79 -10.71 0.48
N ALA A 67 -8.94 -10.45 1.10
CA ALA A 67 -9.10 -9.26 1.93
C ALA A 67 -10.07 -9.52 3.08
N SER A 68 -9.79 -8.91 4.23
CA SER A 68 -10.68 -8.87 5.39
C SER A 68 -10.89 -7.43 5.80
N VAL A 69 -12.14 -7.02 5.98
CA VAL A 69 -12.49 -5.66 6.37
C VAL A 69 -13.23 -5.71 7.70
N SER A 70 -12.76 -4.92 8.68
CA SER A 70 -13.39 -4.82 9.99
C SER A 70 -13.32 -3.37 10.45
N GLY A 71 -14.46 -2.65 10.39
CA GLY A 71 -14.47 -1.22 10.71
C GLY A 71 -13.51 -0.45 9.83
N ASN A 72 -12.55 0.24 10.44
CA ASN A 72 -11.52 1.00 9.73
C ASN A 72 -10.29 0.18 9.36
N SER A 73 -10.26 -1.09 9.72
CA SER A 73 -9.11 -1.96 9.47
C SER A 73 -9.33 -2.81 8.23
N VAL A 74 -8.34 -2.83 7.34
CA VAL A 74 -8.36 -3.66 6.14
C VAL A 74 -7.07 -4.46 6.09
N LYS A 75 -7.19 -5.78 6.02
CA LYS A 75 -6.03 -6.64 5.81
C LYS A 75 -6.13 -7.20 4.39
N LEU A 76 -5.16 -6.86 3.56
CA LEU A 76 -5.13 -7.28 2.17
C LEU A 76 -3.96 -8.25 1.97
N ARG A 77 -4.28 -9.50 1.65
CA ARG A 77 -3.27 -10.48 1.26
C ARG A 77 -2.91 -10.25 -0.19
N THR A 78 -1.62 -10.12 -0.47
CA THR A 78 -1.14 -9.76 -1.80
C THR A 78 -0.01 -10.68 -2.25
N ARG A 79 0.17 -10.77 -3.57
CA ARG A 79 1.37 -11.36 -4.16
C ARG A 79 2.12 -10.26 -4.91
N LEU A 80 3.36 -10.06 -4.52
CA LEU A 80 4.25 -9.09 -5.17
C LEU A 80 5.21 -9.85 -6.09
N THR A 81 5.27 -9.42 -7.35
CA THR A 81 6.20 -9.98 -8.33
C THR A 81 7.06 -8.84 -8.86
N GLY A 82 8.38 -8.98 -8.79
CA GLY A 82 9.27 -7.91 -9.23
C GLY A 82 10.73 -8.30 -9.20
N ALA A 83 11.60 -7.31 -9.35
CA ALA A 83 13.05 -7.48 -9.41
C ALA A 83 13.65 -7.48 -8.00
N PHE A 84 13.29 -8.49 -7.19
CA PHE A 84 13.82 -8.63 -5.84
C PHE A 84 14.04 -10.11 -5.50
N PRO A 85 14.97 -10.41 -4.57
CA PRO A 85 15.19 -11.79 -4.12
C PRO A 85 13.92 -12.33 -3.45
N GLY A 86 13.55 -13.58 -3.77
CA GLY A 86 12.35 -14.22 -3.23
C GLY A 86 11.07 -13.90 -3.96
N SER A 87 11.13 -13.17 -5.09
CA SER A 87 9.96 -12.93 -5.93
C SER A 87 9.48 -14.23 -6.60
N PRO A 88 8.14 -14.49 -6.64
CA PRO A 88 7.08 -13.70 -6.04
C PRO A 88 7.00 -13.91 -4.53
N ALA A 89 6.53 -12.90 -3.82
CA ALA A 89 6.37 -12.95 -2.36
C ALA A 89 4.95 -12.61 -1.97
N ASP A 90 4.37 -13.38 -1.06
CA ASP A 90 3.03 -13.11 -0.52
C ASP A 90 3.18 -12.30 0.76
N LEU A 91 2.58 -11.12 0.81
CA LEU A 91 2.66 -10.20 1.92
C LEU A 91 1.28 -9.72 2.34
N ASP A 92 1.13 -9.40 3.63
CA ASP A 92 -0.08 -8.79 4.14
C ASP A 92 0.09 -7.27 4.21
N PHE A 93 -0.85 -6.55 3.62
CA PHE A 93 -0.93 -5.10 3.71
C PHE A 93 -2.04 -4.78 4.69
N LYS A 94 -1.69 -4.18 5.84
CA LYS A 94 -2.64 -3.83 6.90
C LYS A 94 -2.88 -2.34 6.88
N PHE A 95 -4.08 -1.93 6.49
CA PHE A 95 -4.47 -0.53 6.39
C PHE A 95 -5.34 -0.14 7.57
N ILE A 96 -5.10 1.05 8.12
CA ILE A 96 -6.03 1.70 9.04
C ILE A 96 -6.52 2.96 8.34
N LEU A 97 -7.83 3.08 8.18
CA LEU A 97 -8.45 4.17 7.44
C LEU A 97 -8.84 5.32 8.38
N ALA A 98 -8.72 6.54 7.90
CA ALA A 98 -9.13 7.74 8.62
C ALA A 98 -9.53 8.82 7.63
N ASN A 99 -10.70 9.44 7.84
CA ASN A 99 -11.19 10.55 7.00
C ASN A 99 -11.20 10.19 5.50
N ASP A 100 -11.69 9.00 5.17
CA ASP A 100 -11.76 8.48 3.81
C ASP A 100 -10.41 8.35 3.12
N LYS A 101 -9.33 8.25 3.90
CA LYS A 101 -7.97 8.06 3.42
C LYS A 101 -7.27 7.01 4.26
N ILE A 102 -6.04 6.67 3.89
CA ILE A 102 -5.23 5.72 4.63
C ILE A 102 -4.47 6.48 5.70
N GLY A 103 -4.73 6.17 6.98
CA GLY A 103 -4.02 6.76 8.11
C GLY A 103 -2.76 6.02 8.47
N SER A 104 -2.72 4.70 8.23
CA SER A 104 -1.49 3.93 8.38
C SER A 104 -1.51 2.70 7.48
N LEU A 105 -0.33 2.23 7.15
CA LEU A 105 -0.12 1.02 6.36
C LEU A 105 1.08 0.27 6.92
N GLU A 106 0.88 -1.00 7.24
CA GLU A 106 1.95 -1.90 7.66
C GLU A 106 2.06 -3.03 6.64
N ILE A 107 3.25 -3.25 6.12
CA ILE A 107 3.52 -4.31 5.14
C ILE A 107 4.38 -5.39 5.78
N GLY A 108 3.92 -6.64 5.70
CA GLY A 108 4.69 -7.72 6.32
C GLY A 108 4.13 -9.13 6.20
#